data_33652a74239f8f4b369e3d9b235e74d9
#
_entry.id   33652a74239f8f4b369e3d9b235e74d9
#
_cell.length_a   1.000
_cell.length_b   1.000
_cell.length_c   1.000
_cell.angle_alpha   90.00
_cell.angle_beta   90.00
_cell.angle_gamma   90.00
#
_symmetry.space_group_name_H-M   'P 1'
#
loop_
_entity.id
_entity.type
_entity.pdbx_description
1 polymer ?
#
loop_
_entity_poly.entity_id
_entity_poly.type
_entity_poly.pdbx_seq_one_letter_code
_entity_poly.pdbx_strand_id
1 'polypeptide(L)'
;MMNRMNRAGRLWWGGLWLLLAAFASAEEAKTTANNPPKKADAGDFIRVRRDAKKTPLAMETAIVHYVPADKGKKSPTVDLVSAFHIGEKKYYEELNKAFENYDVVLYELVAPLGTRVPKGGGNKDSMLSKVQKFMKDTLALEFQLDQIDYTKANFVHADMSAADIAKSMSDKGETWMTIISRMMSYSMAQQAKNGGDDGSMELFAAFFSKNRPLALKRAIANQLEVNDTLSALEGPDGSTLISGRNAIALDVLKKQIAGGKRKIAIFYGGGHMPDLDKHLRADFGLKPGGTRWLTAWDLNDKAVEKKE
;
A
#
# COMPACT_ATOMS: atom_id res chain seq x y z
N MET A 1 -38.91 26.31 3.61
CA MET A 1 -38.03 25.66 2.64
C MET A 1 -36.63 25.71 3.17
N MET A 2 -36.18 24.68 3.86
CA MET A 2 -34.86 24.63 4.51
C MET A 2 -33.94 23.70 3.76
N ASN A 3 -32.80 24.23 3.33
CA ASN A 3 -31.76 23.67 2.49
C ASN A 3 -31.10 22.44 3.15
N ARG A 4 -31.27 21.27 2.59
CA ARG A 4 -30.50 20.07 2.97
C ARG A 4 -29.09 20.17 2.34
N MET A 5 -28.17 20.76 3.06
CA MET A 5 -26.76 20.76 2.69
C MET A 5 -26.13 19.40 2.93
N ASN A 6 -25.55 18.85 1.88
CA ASN A 6 -24.76 17.67 1.70
C ASN A 6 -23.79 17.33 2.86
N ARG A 7 -24.07 16.23 3.57
CA ARG A 7 -23.18 15.64 4.59
C ARG A 7 -22.13 14.68 4.01
N ALA A 8 -21.97 14.62 2.69
CA ALA A 8 -21.09 13.66 2.05
C ALA A 8 -19.57 14.01 2.08
N GLY A 9 -19.20 15.18 2.59
CA GLY A 9 -17.80 15.68 2.50
C GLY A 9 -16.90 15.40 3.71
N ARG A 10 -17.34 14.69 4.76
CA ARG A 10 -16.58 14.66 6.04
C ARG A 10 -15.90 13.33 6.40
N LEU A 11 -15.99 12.29 5.59
CA LEU A 11 -15.56 10.93 5.97
C LEU A 11 -14.29 10.40 5.27
N TRP A 12 -13.59 11.22 4.48
CA TRP A 12 -12.38 10.78 3.72
C TRP A 12 -11.06 10.87 4.50
N TRP A 13 -11.08 11.10 5.80
CA TRP A 13 -9.90 11.51 6.57
C TRP A 13 -9.08 10.40 7.20
N GLY A 14 -9.54 9.14 7.18
CA GLY A 14 -8.90 8.06 7.94
C GLY A 14 -7.64 7.44 7.32
N GLY A 15 -7.52 7.41 6.01
CA GLY A 15 -6.50 6.60 5.34
C GLY A 15 -5.11 7.25 5.17
N LEU A 16 -5.05 8.57 5.12
CA LEU A 16 -3.79 9.28 4.82
C LEU A 16 -2.98 9.64 6.07
N TRP A 17 -3.62 9.72 7.25
CA TRP A 17 -2.93 10.02 8.51
C TRP A 17 -2.00 8.91 8.97
N LEU A 18 -2.23 7.66 8.58
CA LEU A 18 -1.38 6.53 8.96
C LEU A 18 0.02 6.56 8.32
N LEU A 19 0.19 7.22 7.18
CA LEU A 19 1.51 7.39 6.56
C LEU A 19 2.31 8.57 7.16
N LEU A 20 1.65 9.57 7.72
CA LEU A 20 2.30 10.75 8.31
C LEU A 20 2.52 10.62 9.82
N ALA A 21 1.76 9.79 10.54
CA ALA A 21 1.91 9.57 11.99
C ALA A 21 3.19 8.80 12.37
N ALA A 22 3.89 8.20 11.41
CA ALA A 22 5.16 7.51 11.66
C ALA A 22 6.33 8.45 12.03
N PHE A 23 6.13 9.77 11.97
CA PHE A 23 7.17 10.77 12.18
C PHE A 23 7.02 11.63 13.46
N ALA A 24 6.06 11.35 14.34
CA ALA A 24 5.88 12.09 15.59
C ALA A 24 6.62 11.40 16.74
N SER A 25 7.59 12.12 17.30
CA SER A 25 8.50 11.83 18.41
C SER A 25 7.92 11.02 19.57
N ALA A 26 8.75 10.05 20.03
CA ALA A 26 8.54 9.20 21.18
C ALA A 26 9.02 9.88 22.46
N GLU A 27 8.16 9.95 23.48
CA GLU A 27 8.51 10.14 24.88
C GLU A 27 7.99 8.94 25.69
N GLU A 28 8.78 8.53 26.67
CA GLU A 28 8.85 7.26 27.37
C GLU A 28 7.52 6.58 27.81
N ALA A 29 7.41 5.27 27.49
CA ALA A 29 6.66 4.33 28.33
C ALA A 29 7.33 2.95 28.30
N LYS A 30 7.82 2.48 29.45
CA LYS A 30 8.34 1.12 29.66
C LYS A 30 7.17 0.14 29.75
N THR A 31 7.04 -0.78 28.81
CA THR A 31 6.18 -1.95 28.97
C THR A 31 6.78 -3.19 28.28
N THR A 32 6.58 -4.34 28.90
CA THR A 32 7.14 -5.67 28.63
C THR A 32 7.03 -6.13 27.18
N ALA A 33 8.19 -6.50 26.62
CA ALA A 33 8.34 -7.01 25.26
C ALA A 33 7.77 -8.42 25.13
N ASN A 34 6.72 -8.58 24.31
CA ASN A 34 6.36 -9.87 23.70
C ASN A 34 7.09 -10.01 22.37
N ASN A 35 7.70 -11.17 22.14
CA ASN A 35 8.44 -11.47 20.92
C ASN A 35 7.56 -11.29 19.67
N PRO A 36 8.10 -10.63 18.60
CA PRO A 36 7.38 -10.50 17.36
C PRO A 36 7.16 -11.87 16.69
N PRO A 37 6.06 -12.07 15.97
CA PRO A 37 5.81 -13.31 15.24
C PRO A 37 6.92 -13.58 14.22
N LYS A 38 7.30 -14.86 14.11
CA LYS A 38 8.33 -15.36 13.18
C LYS A 38 7.95 -14.95 11.76
N LYS A 39 8.90 -14.33 11.03
CA LYS A 39 8.79 -13.93 9.62
C LYS A 39 8.17 -15.08 8.81
N ALA A 40 6.95 -14.91 8.33
CA ALA A 40 6.43 -15.78 7.28
C ALA A 40 7.32 -15.57 6.05
N ASP A 41 7.61 -16.63 5.27
CA ASP A 41 8.24 -16.51 3.95
C ASP A 41 7.28 -15.77 3.01
N ALA A 42 7.08 -14.48 3.28
CA ALA A 42 6.39 -13.58 2.41
C ALA A 42 7.31 -13.34 1.21
N GLY A 43 6.89 -13.74 0.02
CA GLY A 43 7.56 -13.30 -1.20
C GLY A 43 7.69 -11.78 -1.14
N ASP A 44 8.84 -11.26 -1.52
CA ASP A 44 9.08 -9.82 -1.53
C ASP A 44 8.09 -9.16 -2.49
N PHE A 45 7.14 -8.39 -1.99
CA PHE A 45 6.19 -7.61 -2.79
C PHE A 45 6.64 -6.15 -2.99
N ILE A 46 7.60 -5.74 -2.18
CA ILE A 46 8.26 -4.44 -2.20
C ILE A 46 9.74 -4.68 -1.98
N ARG A 47 10.60 -3.99 -2.74
CA ARG A 47 12.04 -4.04 -2.51
C ARG A 47 12.73 -2.73 -2.89
N VAL A 48 13.88 -2.48 -2.30
CA VAL A 48 14.84 -1.46 -2.75
C VAL A 48 15.93 -2.16 -3.56
N ARG A 49 15.94 -1.91 -4.88
CA ARG A 49 17.02 -2.40 -5.74
C ARG A 49 18.25 -1.53 -5.56
N ARG A 50 19.39 -2.18 -5.29
CA ARG A 50 20.68 -1.52 -5.00
C ARG A 50 21.75 -1.94 -6.00
N ASP A 51 22.78 -1.09 -6.15
CA ASP A 51 24.00 -1.46 -6.88
C ASP A 51 24.97 -2.31 -6.02
N ALA A 52 26.11 -2.67 -6.60
CA ALA A 52 27.16 -3.42 -5.90
C ALA A 52 27.75 -2.68 -4.69
N LYS A 53 27.62 -1.36 -4.63
CA LYS A 53 28.06 -0.49 -3.52
C LYS A 53 26.96 -0.25 -2.49
N LYS A 54 25.83 -0.97 -2.60
CA LYS A 54 24.62 -0.83 -1.78
C LYS A 54 23.88 0.51 -1.94
N THR A 55 24.18 1.29 -2.98
CA THR A 55 23.44 2.54 -3.28
C THR A 55 22.04 2.20 -3.77
N PRO A 56 20.97 2.81 -3.21
CA PRO A 56 19.61 2.59 -3.70
C PRO A 56 19.45 3.15 -5.12
N LEU A 57 18.99 2.31 -6.05
CA LEU A 57 18.76 2.64 -7.45
C LEU A 57 17.29 2.76 -7.81
N ALA A 58 16.43 2.01 -7.15
CA ALA A 58 14.99 2.03 -7.37
C ALA A 58 14.26 1.45 -6.17
N MET A 59 13.08 1.98 -5.90
CA MET A 59 12.08 1.35 -5.07
C MET A 59 11.05 0.69 -5.99
N GLU A 60 10.88 -0.62 -5.84
CA GLU A 60 10.13 -1.44 -6.77
C GLU A 60 8.96 -2.16 -6.07
N THR A 61 7.85 -2.33 -6.79
CA THR A 61 6.72 -3.17 -6.39
C THR A 61 6.56 -4.37 -7.31
N ALA A 62 6.06 -5.48 -6.78
CA ALA A 62 5.89 -6.72 -7.53
C ALA A 62 4.50 -6.84 -8.14
N ILE A 63 4.42 -7.40 -9.35
CA ILE A 63 3.26 -8.12 -9.85
C ILE A 63 3.62 -9.60 -9.77
N VAL A 64 3.01 -10.34 -8.86
CA VAL A 64 3.22 -11.77 -8.68
C VAL A 64 2.09 -12.53 -9.36
N HIS A 65 2.44 -13.33 -10.37
CA HIS A 65 1.51 -14.15 -11.11
C HIS A 65 1.26 -15.48 -10.39
N TYR A 66 -0.01 -15.79 -10.10
CA TYR A 66 -0.43 -17.05 -9.48
C TYR A 66 -1.14 -17.93 -10.49
N VAL A 67 -0.73 -19.20 -10.50
CA VAL A 67 -1.28 -20.24 -11.37
C VAL A 67 -1.82 -21.39 -10.53
N PRO A 68 -2.71 -22.25 -11.07
CA PRO A 68 -3.18 -23.44 -10.37
C PRO A 68 -2.00 -24.30 -9.90
N ALA A 69 -2.03 -24.72 -8.64
CA ALA A 69 -1.04 -25.67 -8.10
C ALA A 69 -1.12 -27.02 -8.82
N ASP A 70 -2.34 -27.43 -9.17
CA ASP A 70 -2.67 -28.63 -9.90
C ASP A 70 -2.73 -28.33 -11.41
N LYS A 71 -1.85 -28.93 -12.21
CA LYS A 71 -1.76 -28.70 -13.65
C LYS A 71 -2.98 -29.17 -14.49
N GLY A 72 -3.85 -29.99 -13.89
CA GLY A 72 -5.05 -30.53 -14.57
C GLY A 72 -6.33 -29.69 -14.40
N LYS A 73 -6.34 -28.71 -13.53
CA LYS A 73 -7.52 -27.88 -13.26
C LYS A 73 -7.53 -26.63 -14.16
N LYS A 74 -8.62 -26.44 -14.90
CA LYS A 74 -8.94 -25.16 -15.57
C LYS A 74 -9.35 -24.10 -14.51
N SER A 75 -8.42 -23.72 -13.64
CA SER A 75 -8.62 -22.69 -12.64
C SER A 75 -8.19 -21.33 -13.18
N PRO A 76 -8.70 -20.22 -12.66
CA PRO A 76 -8.25 -18.89 -13.06
C PRO A 76 -6.79 -18.66 -12.68
N THR A 77 -6.17 -17.68 -13.33
CA THR A 77 -4.93 -17.08 -12.87
C THR A 77 -5.25 -15.79 -12.11
N VAL A 78 -4.50 -15.51 -11.06
CA VAL A 78 -4.63 -14.30 -10.25
C VAL A 78 -3.28 -13.62 -10.15
N ASP A 79 -3.22 -12.33 -10.42
CA ASP A 79 -2.03 -11.54 -10.21
C ASP A 79 -2.22 -10.65 -8.97
N LEU A 80 -1.32 -10.76 -7.99
CA LEU A 80 -1.21 -9.77 -6.91
C LEU A 80 -0.38 -8.61 -7.44
N VAL A 81 -1.02 -7.46 -7.56
CA VAL A 81 -0.41 -6.22 -8.05
C VAL A 81 -0.18 -5.30 -6.86
N SER A 82 1.02 -5.35 -6.31
CA SER A 82 1.45 -4.51 -5.19
C SER A 82 1.58 -3.06 -5.63
N ALA A 83 1.08 -2.13 -4.82
CA ALA A 83 1.05 -0.71 -5.14
C ALA A 83 1.67 0.16 -4.04
N PHE A 84 2.22 1.30 -4.49
CA PHE A 84 2.44 2.48 -3.68
C PHE A 84 1.41 3.55 -4.04
N HIS A 85 0.91 4.26 -3.02
CA HIS A 85 -0.05 5.36 -3.21
C HIS A 85 0.60 6.62 -3.82
N ILE A 86 1.93 6.73 -3.76
CA ILE A 86 2.72 7.79 -4.39
C ILE A 86 3.85 7.15 -5.21
N GLY A 87 4.05 7.60 -6.45
CA GLY A 87 5.04 7.01 -7.35
C GLY A 87 5.35 7.89 -8.55
N GLU A 88 6.29 7.46 -9.36
CA GLU A 88 6.60 8.13 -10.63
C GLU A 88 5.40 8.02 -11.59
N LYS A 89 5.17 9.04 -12.41
CA LYS A 89 4.11 9.02 -13.42
C LYS A 89 4.19 7.78 -14.31
N LYS A 90 5.41 7.44 -14.76
CA LYS A 90 5.67 6.26 -15.60
C LYS A 90 5.24 4.94 -14.94
N TYR A 91 5.40 4.82 -13.62
CA TYR A 91 4.94 3.66 -12.86
C TYR A 91 3.43 3.42 -13.02
N TYR A 92 2.64 4.49 -12.88
CA TYR A 92 1.18 4.39 -13.06
C TYR A 92 0.77 4.20 -14.52
N GLU A 93 1.52 4.74 -15.48
CA GLU A 93 1.31 4.46 -16.90
C GLU A 93 1.52 2.97 -17.22
N GLU A 94 2.57 2.34 -16.65
CA GLU A 94 2.83 0.92 -16.79
C GLU A 94 1.75 0.05 -16.12
N LEU A 95 1.24 0.46 -14.94
CA LEU A 95 0.12 -0.19 -14.28
C LEU A 95 -1.18 -0.11 -15.11
N ASN A 96 -1.54 1.09 -15.58
CA ASN A 96 -2.72 1.27 -16.44
C ASN A 96 -2.67 0.36 -17.68
N LYS A 97 -1.50 0.26 -18.33
CA LYS A 97 -1.30 -0.63 -19.48
C LYS A 97 -1.40 -2.11 -19.07
N ALA A 98 -0.88 -2.48 -17.90
CA ALA A 98 -0.98 -3.85 -17.40
C ALA A 98 -2.45 -4.24 -17.17
N PHE A 99 -3.24 -3.32 -16.58
CA PHE A 99 -4.65 -3.56 -16.26
C PHE A 99 -5.54 -3.81 -17.46
N GLU A 100 -5.13 -3.42 -18.66
CA GLU A 100 -5.86 -3.72 -19.91
C GLU A 100 -5.89 -5.22 -20.25
N ASN A 101 -4.98 -6.00 -19.67
CA ASN A 101 -4.85 -7.43 -19.96
C ASN A 101 -5.66 -8.34 -19.03
N TYR A 102 -6.46 -7.80 -18.10
CA TYR A 102 -7.24 -8.59 -17.15
C TYR A 102 -8.74 -8.54 -17.47
N ASP A 103 -9.43 -9.66 -17.23
CA ASP A 103 -10.87 -9.73 -17.30
C ASP A 103 -11.53 -8.86 -16.23
N VAL A 104 -10.83 -8.74 -15.07
CA VAL A 104 -11.24 -7.91 -13.95
C VAL A 104 -10.03 -7.51 -13.09
N VAL A 105 -10.07 -6.28 -12.60
CA VAL A 105 -9.12 -5.70 -11.64
C VAL A 105 -9.89 -5.37 -10.36
N LEU A 106 -9.61 -6.10 -9.29
CA LEU A 106 -10.15 -5.85 -7.95
C LEU A 106 -9.28 -4.80 -7.29
N TYR A 107 -9.84 -3.66 -6.91
CA TYR A 107 -9.03 -2.56 -6.40
C TYR A 107 -9.41 -2.12 -4.99
N GLU A 108 -8.39 -1.64 -4.28
CA GLU A 108 -8.46 -1.06 -2.95
C GLU A 108 -8.99 0.37 -3.01
N LEU A 109 -10.04 0.65 -2.24
CA LEU A 109 -10.53 2.00 -2.01
C LEU A 109 -11.47 2.01 -0.81
N VAL A 110 -11.09 2.68 0.28
CA VAL A 110 -11.98 2.86 1.42
C VAL A 110 -13.10 3.84 1.05
N ALA A 111 -14.21 3.30 0.54
CA ALA A 111 -15.35 4.07 0.09
C ALA A 111 -16.63 3.22 0.12
N PRO A 112 -17.82 3.84 0.16
CA PRO A 112 -19.08 3.11 -0.01
C PRO A 112 -19.10 2.33 -1.31
N LEU A 113 -19.74 1.14 -1.29
CA LEU A 113 -19.90 0.30 -2.46
C LEU A 113 -20.54 1.10 -3.62
N GLY A 114 -20.01 0.98 -4.82
CA GLY A 114 -20.48 1.71 -5.99
C GLY A 114 -19.91 3.12 -6.14
N THR A 115 -19.04 3.56 -5.23
CA THR A 115 -18.30 4.82 -5.40
C THR A 115 -17.48 4.76 -6.69
N ARG A 116 -17.63 5.80 -7.52
CA ARG A 116 -16.80 5.99 -8.72
C ARG A 116 -15.74 7.04 -8.45
N VAL A 117 -14.51 6.68 -8.70
CA VAL A 117 -13.38 7.63 -8.66
C VAL A 117 -13.35 8.37 -9.99
N PRO A 118 -13.53 9.71 -10.02
CA PRO A 118 -13.39 10.46 -11.25
C PRO A 118 -11.94 10.45 -11.73
N LYS A 119 -11.75 10.49 -13.04
CA LYS A 119 -10.41 10.59 -13.62
C LYS A 119 -9.73 11.91 -13.16
N GLY A 120 -8.49 11.80 -12.64
CA GLY A 120 -7.74 12.97 -12.16
C GLY A 120 -8.06 13.39 -10.72
N GLY A 121 -8.65 12.49 -9.92
CA GLY A 121 -8.81 12.70 -8.47
C GLY A 121 -10.03 13.50 -8.06
N GLY A 122 -10.06 13.88 -6.78
CA GLY A 122 -11.19 14.55 -6.14
C GLY A 122 -11.05 16.08 -6.03
N ASN A 123 -11.77 16.67 -5.06
CA ASN A 123 -11.85 18.11 -4.83
C ASN A 123 -10.45 18.74 -4.58
N LYS A 124 -10.06 19.66 -5.47
CA LYS A 124 -8.75 20.33 -5.45
C LYS A 124 -8.54 21.29 -4.26
N ASP A 125 -9.59 21.69 -3.56
CA ASP A 125 -9.54 22.65 -2.46
C ASP A 125 -9.53 22.01 -1.07
N SER A 126 -9.47 20.67 -1.02
CA SER A 126 -9.41 19.94 0.26
C SER A 126 -8.01 20.05 0.90
N MET A 127 -7.94 19.90 2.25
CA MET A 127 -6.65 19.81 2.94
C MET A 127 -5.81 18.64 2.40
N LEU A 128 -6.47 17.57 1.96
CA LEU A 128 -5.83 16.44 1.29
C LEU A 128 -5.10 16.87 0.02
N SER A 129 -5.71 17.69 -0.83
CA SER A 129 -5.07 18.17 -2.05
C SER A 129 -3.86 19.09 -1.76
N LYS A 130 -3.88 19.82 -0.65
CA LYS A 130 -2.70 20.61 -0.21
C LYS A 130 -1.54 19.73 0.23
N VAL A 131 -1.82 18.65 0.99
CA VAL A 131 -0.82 17.64 1.37
C VAL A 131 -0.29 16.93 0.13
N GLN A 132 -1.16 16.54 -0.79
CA GLN A 132 -0.78 15.94 -2.07
C GLN A 132 0.16 16.86 -2.86
N LYS A 133 -0.21 18.13 -3.00
CA LYS A 133 0.64 19.10 -3.68
C LYS A 133 2.00 19.24 -3.00
N PHE A 134 2.03 19.36 -1.68
CA PHE A 134 3.28 19.45 -0.92
C PHE A 134 4.18 18.22 -1.16
N MET A 135 3.62 17.00 -1.10
CA MET A 135 4.35 15.77 -1.35
C MET A 135 4.85 15.68 -2.80
N LYS A 136 4.01 16.06 -3.76
CA LYS A 136 4.38 16.14 -5.18
C LYS A 136 5.54 17.10 -5.40
N ASP A 137 5.44 18.31 -4.86
CA ASP A 137 6.47 19.34 -4.99
C ASP A 137 7.77 18.98 -4.27
N THR A 138 7.67 18.22 -3.15
CA THR A 138 8.81 17.84 -2.32
C THR A 138 9.53 16.59 -2.84
N LEU A 139 8.79 15.59 -3.32
CA LEU A 139 9.33 14.28 -3.74
C LEU A 139 9.36 14.12 -5.28
N ALA A 140 8.73 15.02 -6.02
CA ALA A 140 8.51 14.90 -7.46
C ALA A 140 7.79 13.60 -7.86
N LEU A 141 6.82 13.16 -7.06
CA LEU A 141 6.01 11.96 -7.25
C LEU A 141 4.54 12.30 -7.48
N GLU A 142 3.82 11.41 -8.13
CA GLU A 142 2.39 11.52 -8.42
C GLU A 142 1.57 10.65 -7.47
N PHE A 143 0.25 10.92 -7.36
CA PHE A 143 -0.68 10.15 -6.54
C PHE A 143 -1.41 9.09 -7.37
N GLN A 144 -1.54 7.89 -6.80
CA GLN A 144 -2.25 6.76 -7.40
C GLN A 144 -3.66 7.15 -7.89
N LEU A 145 -4.44 7.83 -7.04
CA LEU A 145 -5.83 8.20 -7.35
C LEU A 145 -5.95 9.19 -8.53
N ASP A 146 -4.91 9.98 -8.79
CA ASP A 146 -4.88 10.93 -9.90
C ASP A 146 -4.45 10.27 -11.23
N GLN A 147 -3.63 9.21 -11.13
CA GLN A 147 -2.95 8.61 -12.27
C GLN A 147 -3.59 7.30 -12.76
N ILE A 148 -4.25 6.53 -11.89
CA ILE A 148 -4.94 5.30 -12.28
C ILE A 148 -6.35 5.61 -12.78
N ASP A 149 -6.72 5.03 -13.92
CA ASP A 149 -8.05 5.17 -14.51
C ASP A 149 -9.03 4.12 -13.96
N TYR A 150 -9.66 4.44 -12.83
CA TYR A 150 -10.66 3.58 -12.19
C TYR A 150 -12.02 3.55 -12.93
N THR A 151 -12.18 4.31 -14.01
CA THR A 151 -13.44 4.36 -14.77
C THR A 151 -13.60 3.21 -15.77
N LYS A 152 -12.52 2.44 -15.98
CA LYS A 152 -12.52 1.31 -16.92
C LYS A 152 -13.53 0.23 -16.48
N ALA A 153 -14.21 -0.38 -17.45
CA ALA A 153 -15.29 -1.34 -17.22
C ALA A 153 -14.85 -2.63 -16.49
N ASN A 154 -13.56 -2.97 -16.56
CA ASN A 154 -12.99 -4.13 -15.88
C ASN A 154 -12.55 -3.85 -14.44
N PHE A 155 -12.69 -2.62 -13.92
CA PHE A 155 -12.39 -2.30 -12.53
C PHE A 155 -13.60 -2.59 -11.63
N VAL A 156 -13.36 -3.36 -10.56
CA VAL A 156 -14.38 -3.73 -9.56
C VAL A 156 -13.86 -3.33 -8.18
N HIS A 157 -14.63 -2.49 -7.50
CA HIS A 157 -14.36 -2.12 -6.12
C HIS A 157 -14.45 -3.35 -5.20
N ALA A 158 -13.42 -3.60 -4.42
CA ALA A 158 -13.28 -4.82 -3.62
C ALA A 158 -12.77 -4.53 -2.20
N ASP A 159 -13.28 -3.49 -1.56
CA ASP A 159 -12.81 -3.00 -0.26
C ASP A 159 -13.97 -2.59 0.65
N MET A 160 -13.67 -2.32 1.91
CA MET A 160 -14.60 -1.85 2.93
C MET A 160 -14.92 -0.37 2.77
N SER A 161 -16.13 0.04 3.16
CA SER A 161 -16.40 1.44 3.46
C SER A 161 -15.82 1.85 4.82
N ALA A 162 -15.69 3.16 5.06
CA ALA A 162 -15.29 3.66 6.38
C ALA A 162 -16.24 3.22 7.51
N ALA A 163 -17.52 3.04 7.20
CA ALA A 163 -18.52 2.53 8.15
C ALA A 163 -18.28 1.05 8.46
N ASP A 164 -17.95 0.23 7.45
CA ASP A 164 -17.63 -1.19 7.63
C ASP A 164 -16.35 -1.37 8.44
N ILE A 165 -15.32 -0.53 8.19
CA ILE A 165 -14.10 -0.51 8.99
C ILE A 165 -14.42 -0.19 10.45
N ALA A 166 -15.17 0.88 10.71
CA ALA A 166 -15.52 1.28 12.08
C ALA A 166 -16.32 0.17 12.80
N LYS A 167 -17.26 -0.47 12.10
CA LYS A 167 -18.02 -1.60 12.64
C LYS A 167 -17.12 -2.79 12.94
N SER A 168 -16.27 -3.20 12.00
CA SER A 168 -15.34 -4.32 12.16
C SER A 168 -14.35 -4.10 13.30
N MET A 169 -13.82 -2.88 13.44
CA MET A 169 -12.97 -2.51 14.57
C MET A 169 -13.71 -2.66 15.90
N SER A 170 -14.96 -2.17 15.97
CA SER A 170 -15.80 -2.30 17.16
C SER A 170 -16.08 -3.78 17.50
N ASP A 171 -16.44 -4.59 16.50
CA ASP A 171 -16.75 -6.01 16.67
C ASP A 171 -15.52 -6.82 17.18
N LYS A 172 -14.31 -6.41 16.81
CA LYS A 172 -13.04 -7.00 17.22
C LYS A 172 -12.44 -6.37 18.49
N GLY A 173 -13.07 -5.34 19.05
CA GLY A 173 -12.50 -4.57 20.16
C GLY A 173 -11.25 -3.78 19.78
N GLU A 174 -11.02 -3.54 18.49
CA GLU A 174 -9.92 -2.72 18.00
C GLU A 174 -10.26 -1.23 18.11
N THR A 175 -9.29 -0.42 18.47
CA THR A 175 -9.38 1.04 18.50
C THR A 175 -8.19 1.65 17.78
N TRP A 176 -8.30 2.89 17.34
CA TRP A 176 -7.15 3.62 16.81
C TRP A 176 -5.98 3.67 17.80
N MET A 177 -6.29 3.75 19.10
CA MET A 177 -5.28 3.77 20.15
C MET A 177 -4.53 2.42 20.22
N THR A 178 -5.22 1.28 20.10
CA THR A 178 -4.57 -0.06 20.08
C THR A 178 -3.67 -0.22 18.85
N ILE A 179 -4.09 0.28 17.70
CA ILE A 179 -3.29 0.26 16.46
C ILE A 179 -2.04 1.14 16.61
N ILE A 180 -2.21 2.38 17.07
CA ILE A 180 -1.09 3.32 17.29
C ILE A 180 -0.11 2.75 18.32
N SER A 181 -0.60 2.21 19.45
CA SER A 181 0.25 1.59 20.47
C SER A 181 1.04 0.41 19.91
N ARG A 182 0.45 -0.41 19.06
CA ARG A 182 1.11 -1.52 18.37
C ARG A 182 2.23 -1.02 17.44
N MET A 183 1.93 -0.01 16.62
CA MET A 183 2.92 0.62 15.74
C MET A 183 4.09 1.23 16.51
N MET A 184 3.80 1.94 17.60
CA MET A 184 4.84 2.51 18.47
C MET A 184 5.70 1.42 19.10
N SER A 185 5.10 0.38 19.65
CA SER A 185 5.85 -0.74 20.24
C SER A 185 6.74 -1.43 19.22
N TYR A 186 6.25 -1.61 17.99
CA TYR A 186 7.03 -2.18 16.91
C TYR A 186 8.20 -1.27 16.50
N SER A 187 7.94 0.03 16.34
CA SER A 187 8.98 1.02 16.02
C SER A 187 10.08 1.05 17.08
N MET A 188 9.72 1.08 18.37
CA MET A 188 10.68 1.03 19.47
C MET A 188 11.50 -0.26 19.48
N ALA A 189 10.88 -1.41 19.19
CA ALA A 189 11.59 -2.68 19.11
C ALA A 189 12.58 -2.72 17.93
N GLN A 190 12.24 -2.13 16.80
CA GLN A 190 13.15 -2.01 15.65
C GLN A 190 14.30 -1.03 15.93
N GLN A 191 14.00 0.13 16.52
CA GLN A 191 15.02 1.10 16.93
C GLN A 191 16.03 0.48 17.89
N ALA A 192 15.57 -0.30 18.87
CA ALA A 192 16.47 -1.02 19.80
C ALA A 192 17.37 -2.04 19.06
N LYS A 193 16.85 -2.73 18.03
CA LYS A 193 17.64 -3.65 17.19
C LYS A 193 18.68 -2.95 16.32
N ASN A 194 18.36 -1.74 15.86
CA ASN A 194 19.21 -0.94 14.98
C ASN A 194 20.23 -0.05 15.75
N GLY A 195 20.44 -0.29 17.04
CA GLY A 195 21.38 0.46 17.84
C GLY A 195 20.97 1.92 18.13
N GLY A 196 19.67 2.21 18.08
CA GLY A 196 19.11 3.54 18.35
C GLY A 196 19.04 4.45 17.13
N ASP A 197 19.51 4.04 15.97
CA ASP A 197 19.36 4.80 14.72
C ASP A 197 17.95 4.58 14.15
N ASP A 198 17.18 5.67 14.09
CA ASP A 198 15.82 5.70 13.54
C ASP A 198 15.77 6.32 12.13
N GLY A 199 16.92 6.66 11.54
CA GLY A 199 17.05 7.31 10.24
C GLY A 199 16.57 8.77 10.20
N SER A 200 16.22 9.36 11.36
CA SER A 200 15.73 10.75 11.43
C SER A 200 16.80 11.74 10.99
N MET A 201 18.09 11.47 11.31
CA MET A 201 19.21 12.27 10.88
C MET A 201 19.44 12.22 9.37
N GLU A 202 19.20 11.05 8.73
CA GLU A 202 19.27 10.91 7.27
C GLU A 202 18.17 11.73 6.60
N LEU A 203 16.94 11.67 7.09
CA LEU A 203 15.81 12.49 6.59
C LEU A 203 16.08 13.99 6.77
N PHE A 204 16.59 14.39 7.95
CA PHE A 204 16.96 15.78 8.22
C PHE A 204 18.04 16.26 7.24
N ALA A 205 19.11 15.51 7.05
CA ALA A 205 20.17 15.84 6.10
C ALA A 205 19.66 15.90 4.66
N ALA A 206 18.76 14.97 4.27
CA ALA A 206 18.16 14.92 2.96
C ALA A 206 17.35 16.19 2.64
N PHE A 207 16.68 16.80 3.64
CA PHE A 207 15.91 18.01 3.47
C PHE A 207 16.76 19.22 3.04
N PHE A 208 18.02 19.26 3.43
CA PHE A 208 18.99 20.32 3.08
C PHE A 208 19.89 19.96 1.89
N SER A 209 19.67 18.81 1.26
CA SER A 209 20.43 18.38 0.08
C SER A 209 20.16 19.27 -1.13
N LYS A 210 21.20 19.46 -1.99
CA LYS A 210 21.06 20.13 -3.27
C LYS A 210 20.02 19.45 -4.18
N ASN A 211 19.93 18.12 -4.13
CA ASN A 211 18.92 17.32 -4.80
C ASN A 211 17.93 16.75 -3.78
N ARG A 212 17.15 17.63 -3.15
CA ARG A 212 16.21 17.29 -2.09
C ARG A 212 15.25 16.14 -2.47
N PRO A 213 14.57 16.15 -3.63
CA PRO A 213 13.63 15.08 -3.98
C PRO A 213 14.29 13.71 -3.99
N LEU A 214 15.47 13.57 -4.58
CA LEU A 214 16.20 12.32 -4.63
C LEU A 214 16.70 11.89 -3.25
N ALA A 215 17.27 12.81 -2.48
CA ALA A 215 17.80 12.52 -1.15
C ALA A 215 16.68 12.06 -0.20
N LEU A 216 15.52 12.74 -0.22
CA LEU A 216 14.35 12.34 0.58
C LEU A 216 13.78 10.98 0.12
N LYS A 217 13.65 10.74 -1.18
CA LYS A 217 13.23 9.43 -1.69
C LYS A 217 14.16 8.31 -1.21
N ARG A 218 15.47 8.52 -1.24
CA ARG A 218 16.45 7.53 -0.75
C ARG A 218 16.34 7.29 0.74
N ALA A 219 16.26 8.34 1.55
CA ALA A 219 16.11 8.25 3.00
C ALA A 219 14.81 7.49 3.37
N ILE A 220 13.69 7.81 2.73
CA ILE A 220 12.41 7.11 2.95
C ILE A 220 12.51 5.65 2.50
N ALA A 221 13.12 5.37 1.35
CA ALA A 221 13.30 4.01 0.85
C ALA A 221 14.13 3.16 1.80
N ASN A 222 15.22 3.71 2.38
CA ASN A 222 16.02 3.04 3.38
C ASN A 222 15.21 2.69 4.63
N GLN A 223 14.37 3.60 5.11
CA GLN A 223 13.52 3.35 6.29
C GLN A 223 12.44 2.29 6.02
N LEU A 224 11.83 2.28 4.84
CA LEU A 224 10.81 1.29 4.47
C LEU A 224 11.38 -0.12 4.34
N GLU A 225 12.65 -0.26 3.93
CA GLU A 225 13.33 -1.56 3.86
C GLU A 225 13.72 -2.08 5.26
N VAL A 226 14.17 -1.19 6.14
CA VAL A 226 14.60 -1.55 7.51
C VAL A 226 13.39 -1.81 8.42
N ASN A 227 12.33 -1.05 8.23
CA ASN A 227 11.13 -1.10 9.07
C ASN A 227 10.01 -1.86 8.37
N ASP A 228 9.81 -3.12 8.73
CA ASP A 228 8.61 -3.88 8.36
C ASP A 228 7.37 -3.35 9.11
N THR A 229 7.17 -2.02 9.01
CA THR A 229 6.13 -1.27 9.75
C THR A 229 4.73 -1.73 9.36
N LEU A 230 4.59 -2.29 8.15
CA LEU A 230 3.32 -2.80 7.65
C LEU A 230 2.88 -4.06 8.40
N SER A 231 3.83 -4.90 8.82
CA SER A 231 3.55 -6.07 9.68
C SER A 231 3.01 -5.67 11.06
N ALA A 232 3.36 -4.48 11.56
CA ALA A 232 2.85 -3.97 12.83
C ALA A 232 1.35 -3.63 12.79
N LEU A 233 0.81 -3.34 11.59
CA LEU A 233 -0.62 -3.08 11.40
C LEU A 233 -1.47 -4.35 11.55
N GLU A 234 -0.92 -5.52 11.20
CA GLU A 234 -1.68 -6.78 11.18
C GLU A 234 -1.96 -7.31 12.60
N GLY A 235 -0.97 -7.29 13.49
CA GLY A 235 -1.09 -7.89 14.81
C GLY A 235 -1.16 -9.44 14.79
N PRO A 236 -1.09 -10.09 15.96
CA PRO A 236 -1.04 -11.56 16.05
C PRO A 236 -2.32 -12.26 15.61
N ASP A 237 -3.48 -11.61 15.81
CA ASP A 237 -4.81 -12.16 15.52
C ASP A 237 -5.44 -11.58 14.25
N GLY A 238 -4.63 -10.94 13.41
CA GLY A 238 -5.10 -10.15 12.28
C GLY A 238 -5.65 -8.78 12.69
N SER A 239 -5.94 -7.94 11.71
CA SER A 239 -6.51 -6.62 11.96
C SER A 239 -7.62 -6.28 10.95
N THR A 240 -8.50 -5.37 11.35
CA THR A 240 -9.49 -4.83 10.41
C THR A 240 -8.82 -4.15 9.23
N LEU A 241 -7.69 -3.46 9.45
CA LEU A 241 -7.02 -2.66 8.43
C LEU A 241 -6.36 -3.49 7.32
N ILE A 242 -5.92 -4.71 7.60
CA ILE A 242 -5.27 -5.61 6.63
C ILE A 242 -6.16 -6.83 6.36
N SER A 243 -6.17 -7.84 7.24
CA SER A 243 -6.87 -9.10 7.01
C SER A 243 -8.38 -8.92 6.87
N GLY A 244 -8.99 -7.99 7.60
CA GLY A 244 -10.42 -7.68 7.46
C GLY A 244 -10.78 -7.15 6.07
N ARG A 245 -9.99 -6.22 5.54
CA ARG A 245 -10.17 -5.68 4.19
C ARG A 245 -9.82 -6.71 3.12
N ASN A 246 -8.78 -7.51 3.33
CA ASN A 246 -8.41 -8.61 2.43
C ASN A 246 -9.52 -9.65 2.30
N ALA A 247 -10.23 -9.95 3.39
CA ALA A 247 -11.38 -10.86 3.34
C ALA A 247 -12.46 -10.40 2.36
N ILE A 248 -12.74 -9.08 2.30
CA ILE A 248 -13.67 -8.51 1.30
C ILE A 248 -13.13 -8.72 -0.13
N ALA A 249 -11.84 -8.42 -0.36
CA ALA A 249 -11.22 -8.63 -1.67
C ALA A 249 -11.30 -10.09 -2.12
N LEU A 250 -11.06 -11.04 -1.21
CA LEU A 250 -11.13 -12.48 -1.47
C LEU A 250 -12.56 -12.95 -1.72
N ASP A 251 -13.56 -12.38 -1.06
CA ASP A 251 -14.96 -12.69 -1.31
C ASP A 251 -15.41 -12.15 -2.68
N VAL A 252 -14.94 -10.96 -3.07
CA VAL A 252 -15.17 -10.43 -4.42
C VAL A 252 -14.46 -11.31 -5.45
N LEU A 253 -13.22 -11.76 -5.17
CA LEU A 253 -12.51 -12.72 -6.03
C LEU A 253 -13.31 -13.99 -6.27
N LYS A 254 -13.84 -14.61 -5.21
CA LYS A 254 -14.71 -15.81 -5.34
C LYS A 254 -15.90 -15.56 -6.26
N LYS A 255 -16.57 -14.41 -6.11
CA LYS A 255 -17.72 -14.02 -6.95
C LYS A 255 -17.32 -13.84 -8.41
N GLN A 256 -16.16 -13.20 -8.68
CA GLN A 256 -15.69 -13.00 -10.05
C GLN A 256 -15.29 -14.32 -10.73
N ILE A 257 -14.66 -15.23 -9.99
CA ILE A 257 -14.33 -16.57 -10.48
C ILE A 257 -15.62 -17.36 -10.83
N ALA A 258 -16.61 -17.33 -9.93
CA ALA A 258 -17.92 -17.96 -10.15
C ALA A 258 -18.66 -17.33 -11.36
N GLY A 259 -18.48 -16.04 -11.59
CA GLY A 259 -18.97 -15.30 -12.77
C GLY A 259 -18.19 -15.57 -14.06
N GLY A 260 -17.22 -16.50 -14.05
CA GLY A 260 -16.51 -16.94 -15.25
C GLY A 260 -15.24 -16.15 -15.60
N LYS A 261 -14.81 -15.20 -14.75
CA LYS A 261 -13.56 -14.48 -14.94
C LYS A 261 -12.38 -15.41 -14.76
N ARG A 262 -11.36 -15.29 -15.61
CA ARG A 262 -10.21 -16.22 -15.65
C ARG A 262 -8.86 -15.54 -15.43
N LYS A 263 -8.71 -14.30 -15.82
CA LYS A 263 -7.47 -13.53 -15.66
C LYS A 263 -7.76 -12.31 -14.77
N ILE A 264 -7.42 -12.43 -13.50
CA ILE A 264 -7.86 -11.51 -12.46
C ILE A 264 -6.64 -10.81 -11.85
N ALA A 265 -6.72 -9.51 -11.62
CA ALA A 265 -5.76 -8.78 -10.81
C ALA A 265 -6.38 -8.37 -9.47
N ILE A 266 -5.58 -8.43 -8.39
CA ILE A 266 -5.88 -7.81 -7.10
C ILE A 266 -4.87 -6.68 -6.92
N PHE A 267 -5.34 -5.45 -7.04
CA PHE A 267 -4.55 -4.22 -6.99
C PHE A 267 -4.73 -3.52 -5.65
N TYR A 268 -3.78 -3.73 -4.76
CA TYR A 268 -3.80 -3.31 -3.37
C TYR A 268 -2.45 -2.79 -2.91
N GLY A 269 -2.42 -1.99 -1.86
CA GLY A 269 -1.19 -1.55 -1.22
C GLY A 269 -0.30 -2.72 -0.78
N GLY A 270 1.02 -2.54 -0.84
CA GLY A 270 1.99 -3.61 -0.61
C GLY A 270 1.86 -4.32 0.74
N GLY A 271 1.36 -3.63 1.76
CA GLY A 271 1.12 -4.20 3.09
C GLY A 271 0.04 -5.29 3.13
N HIS A 272 -0.86 -5.33 2.16
CA HIS A 272 -1.91 -6.34 2.05
C HIS A 272 -1.42 -7.67 1.44
N MET A 273 -0.31 -7.62 0.70
CA MET A 273 0.14 -8.73 -0.15
C MET A 273 0.51 -10.00 0.58
N PRO A 274 1.22 -9.98 1.74
CA PRO A 274 1.58 -11.21 2.45
C PRO A 274 0.37 -12.04 2.89
N ASP A 275 -0.68 -11.39 3.37
CA ASP A 275 -1.91 -12.08 3.79
C ASP A 275 -2.71 -12.57 2.57
N LEU A 276 -2.79 -11.77 1.50
CA LEU A 276 -3.40 -12.21 0.23
C LEU A 276 -2.65 -13.40 -0.39
N ASP A 277 -1.31 -13.42 -0.39
CA ASP A 277 -0.50 -14.57 -0.85
C ASP A 277 -0.85 -15.84 -0.09
N LYS A 278 -0.90 -15.75 1.26
CA LYS A 278 -1.28 -16.87 2.12
C LYS A 278 -2.64 -17.45 1.71
N HIS A 279 -3.64 -16.60 1.52
CA HIS A 279 -4.99 -17.02 1.16
C HIS A 279 -5.08 -17.57 -0.28
N LEU A 280 -4.38 -16.98 -1.25
CA LEU A 280 -4.35 -17.53 -2.62
C LEU A 280 -3.78 -18.94 -2.65
N ARG A 281 -2.79 -19.23 -1.83
CA ARG A 281 -2.21 -20.59 -1.72
C ARG A 281 -3.14 -21.53 -0.98
N ALA A 282 -3.62 -21.13 0.20
CA ALA A 282 -4.37 -22.02 1.09
C ALA A 282 -5.81 -22.30 0.60
N ASP A 283 -6.53 -21.23 0.20
CA ASP A 283 -7.97 -21.31 -0.03
C ASP A 283 -8.33 -21.46 -1.51
N PHE A 284 -7.47 -20.98 -2.42
CA PHE A 284 -7.72 -21.04 -3.87
C PHE A 284 -6.87 -22.09 -4.59
N GLY A 285 -5.94 -22.76 -3.89
CA GLY A 285 -5.07 -23.78 -4.49
C GLY A 285 -4.18 -23.23 -5.60
N LEU A 286 -3.76 -21.97 -5.46
CA LEU A 286 -2.85 -21.31 -6.40
C LEU A 286 -1.42 -21.32 -5.87
N LYS A 287 -0.45 -21.15 -6.77
CA LYS A 287 0.97 -21.00 -6.42
C LYS A 287 1.62 -19.92 -7.29
N PRO A 288 2.68 -19.24 -6.81
CA PRO A 288 3.44 -18.32 -7.62
C PRO A 288 4.02 -19.02 -8.87
N GLY A 289 3.84 -18.41 -10.03
CA GLY A 289 4.35 -18.85 -11.32
C GLY A 289 5.37 -17.88 -11.94
N GLY A 290 5.52 -16.69 -11.34
CA GLY A 290 6.50 -15.70 -11.77
C GLY A 290 6.26 -14.33 -11.16
N THR A 291 7.29 -13.47 -11.16
CA THR A 291 7.23 -12.12 -10.61
C THR A 291 7.78 -11.13 -11.63
N ARG A 292 7.05 -10.02 -11.83
CA ARG A 292 7.50 -8.85 -12.58
C ARG A 292 7.63 -7.68 -11.61
N TRP A 293 8.75 -6.97 -11.66
CA TRP A 293 9.02 -5.81 -10.85
C TRP A 293 8.76 -4.53 -11.64
N LEU A 294 8.11 -3.56 -11.01
CA LEU A 294 7.87 -2.22 -11.54
C LEU A 294 8.60 -1.21 -10.68
N THR A 295 9.28 -0.26 -11.30
CA THR A 295 9.95 0.85 -10.61
C THR A 295 8.92 1.88 -10.20
N ALA A 296 8.58 1.91 -8.91
CA ALA A 296 7.69 2.92 -8.34
C ALA A 296 8.41 4.24 -8.12
N TRP A 297 9.67 4.22 -7.63
CA TRP A 297 10.52 5.40 -7.47
C TRP A 297 11.87 5.17 -8.13
N ASP A 298 12.27 6.08 -9.00
CA ASP A 298 13.63 6.14 -9.53
C ASP A 298 14.53 6.85 -8.50
N LEU A 299 15.58 6.15 -8.06
CA LEU A 299 16.55 6.61 -7.05
C LEU A 299 17.93 6.85 -7.65
N ASN A 300 18.07 6.87 -8.99
CA ASN A 300 19.33 7.15 -9.66
C ASN A 300 19.64 8.64 -9.70
N ASP A 301 20.92 9.00 -9.61
CA ASP A 301 21.38 10.39 -9.72
C ASP A 301 21.08 11.00 -11.11
N LYS A 302 20.97 10.15 -12.16
CA LYS A 302 20.72 10.56 -13.54
C LYS A 302 19.27 10.97 -13.85
N ALA A 303 18.34 10.75 -12.91
CA ALA A 303 16.92 11.07 -13.11
C ALA A 303 16.63 12.58 -13.15
N VAL A 304 17.57 13.41 -12.70
CA VAL A 304 17.40 14.89 -12.58
C VAL A 304 17.82 15.65 -13.83
N GLU A 305 18.71 15.09 -14.66
CA GLU A 305 19.22 15.78 -15.87
C GLU A 305 18.24 15.84 -17.07
N LYS A 306 17.07 15.20 -16.98
CA LYS A 306 16.09 15.13 -18.09
C LYS A 306 14.88 16.07 -17.96
N LYS A 307 14.92 17.06 -17.08
CA LYS A 307 13.83 18.04 -16.91
C LYS A 307 14.26 19.48 -17.21
N GLU A 308 15.29 19.70 -18.03
CA GLU A 308 15.56 20.99 -18.68
C GLU A 308 14.95 21.04 -20.09
#